data_25b4eebaee522478b7f3b38eaf6cba06
#
_entry.id   25b4eebaee522478b7f3b38eaf6cba06
#
_cell.length_a   1.000
_cell.length_b   1.000
_cell.length_c   1.000
_cell.angle_alpha   90.00
_cell.angle_beta   90.00
_cell.angle_gamma   90.00
#
_symmetry.space_group_name_H-M   'P 1'
#
loop_
_entity.id
_entity.type
_entity.pdbx_description
1 polymer ?
#
loop_
_entity_poly.entity_id
_entity_poly.type
_entity_poly.pdbx_seq_one_letter_code
_entity_poly.pdbx_strand_id
1 'polypeptide(L)'
;MENLEKQLVELQTRLQALETKAPSNKLSMVVFSGDMDKVLASFVIATGAAAMGMEVVMFFTFWGTPILRDKGKSVGGKDTMGKMFGAMLPKGTCEVKLSKMNMGGLGTAMMKSLMKKKNVASLEQMLEMSDELGVRIFVCEMSMDLMGFKREEIINYQNLSYCGVAKFLEEANDSRIQLFI
;
A
#
# COMPACT_ATOMS: atom_id res chain seq x y z
N MET A 1 -16.12 -52.89 -3.02
CA MET A 1 -16.46 -51.64 -3.80
C MET A 1 -17.06 -50.58 -2.88
N GLU A 2 -18.04 -50.88 -2.09
CA GLU A 2 -18.70 -49.93 -1.14
C GLU A 2 -17.75 -49.19 -0.18
N ASN A 3 -16.68 -49.85 0.30
CA ASN A 3 -15.70 -49.22 1.20
C ASN A 3 -14.82 -48.18 0.44
N LEU A 4 -14.49 -48.44 -0.83
CA LEU A 4 -13.69 -47.54 -1.66
C LEU A 4 -14.50 -46.29 -2.04
N GLU A 5 -15.78 -46.44 -2.34
CA GLU A 5 -16.68 -45.32 -2.64
C GLU A 5 -16.88 -44.42 -1.44
N LYS A 6 -17.04 -44.98 -0.23
CA LYS A 6 -17.11 -44.18 1.02
C LYS A 6 -15.83 -43.42 1.28
N GLN A 7 -14.66 -44.04 1.08
CA GLN A 7 -13.38 -43.36 1.23
C GLN A 7 -13.19 -42.22 0.18
N LEU A 8 -13.64 -42.43 -1.05
CA LEU A 8 -13.60 -41.41 -2.10
C LEU A 8 -14.46 -40.17 -1.73
N VAL A 9 -15.69 -40.41 -1.26
CA VAL A 9 -16.58 -39.32 -0.84
C VAL A 9 -16.00 -38.57 0.36
N GLU A 10 -15.43 -39.30 1.33
CA GLU A 10 -14.78 -38.67 2.48
C GLU A 10 -13.58 -37.82 2.07
N LEU A 11 -12.73 -38.33 1.20
CA LEU A 11 -11.56 -37.57 0.65
C LEU A 11 -12.00 -36.35 -0.14
N GLN A 12 -13.04 -36.46 -0.96
CA GLN A 12 -13.60 -35.32 -1.71
C GLN A 12 -14.14 -34.24 -0.73
N THR A 13 -14.86 -34.65 0.30
CA THR A 13 -15.37 -33.71 1.31
C THR A 13 -14.25 -33.01 2.08
N ARG A 14 -13.19 -33.75 2.43
CA ARG A 14 -12.01 -33.17 3.08
C ARG A 14 -11.26 -32.23 2.15
N LEU A 15 -11.12 -32.57 0.87
CA LEU A 15 -10.48 -31.74 -0.14
C LEU A 15 -11.24 -30.40 -0.31
N GLN A 16 -12.56 -30.46 -0.47
CA GLN A 16 -13.40 -29.26 -0.56
C GLN A 16 -13.29 -28.40 0.71
N ALA A 17 -13.26 -29.01 1.89
CA ALA A 17 -13.09 -28.27 3.15
C ALA A 17 -11.71 -27.60 3.27
N LEU A 18 -10.67 -28.17 2.68
CA LEU A 18 -9.33 -27.59 2.62
C LEU A 18 -9.26 -26.47 1.58
N GLU A 19 -9.86 -26.65 0.42
CA GLU A 19 -9.91 -25.65 -0.64
C GLU A 19 -10.67 -24.38 -0.20
N THR A 20 -11.80 -24.55 0.52
CA THR A 20 -12.56 -23.42 1.08
C THR A 20 -11.85 -22.68 2.21
N LYS A 21 -10.88 -23.32 2.87
CA LYS A 21 -10.06 -22.73 3.94
C LYS A 21 -8.73 -22.17 3.43
N ALA A 22 -8.34 -22.49 2.21
CA ALA A 22 -7.09 -21.99 1.65
C ALA A 22 -7.17 -20.47 1.46
N PRO A 23 -6.17 -19.71 1.91
CA PRO A 23 -6.14 -18.27 1.66
C PRO A 23 -6.12 -17.98 0.16
N SER A 24 -6.77 -16.91 -0.25
CA SER A 24 -6.82 -16.49 -1.66
C SER A 24 -5.41 -16.14 -2.17
N ASN A 25 -5.24 -16.11 -3.49
CA ASN A 25 -3.99 -15.70 -4.12
C ASN A 25 -3.82 -14.18 -4.01
N LYS A 26 -3.71 -13.72 -2.78
CA LYS A 26 -3.72 -12.30 -2.39
C LYS A 26 -2.50 -11.95 -1.56
N LEU A 27 -2.01 -10.73 -1.76
CA LEU A 27 -1.03 -10.07 -0.92
C LEU A 27 -1.68 -8.86 -0.26
N SER A 28 -1.62 -8.78 1.07
CA SER A 28 -2.02 -7.60 1.83
C SER A 28 -0.80 -7.02 2.54
N MET A 29 -0.61 -5.70 2.46
CA MET A 29 0.48 -5.06 3.17
C MET A 29 0.06 -3.78 3.85
N VAL A 30 0.63 -3.55 5.04
CA VAL A 30 0.59 -2.25 5.72
C VAL A 30 1.80 -1.43 5.28
N VAL A 31 1.54 -0.24 4.77
CA VAL A 31 2.56 0.78 4.47
C VAL A 31 2.50 1.82 5.58
N PHE A 32 3.34 1.61 6.60
CA PHE A 32 3.42 2.47 7.78
C PHE A 32 4.44 3.58 7.60
N SER A 33 5.55 3.29 6.95
CA SER A 33 6.66 4.23 6.80
C SER A 33 6.43 5.23 5.67
N GLY A 34 6.89 6.47 5.90
CA GLY A 34 6.98 7.53 4.90
C GLY A 34 8.35 7.64 4.23
N ASP A 35 9.27 6.71 4.50
CA ASP A 35 10.63 6.75 3.95
C ASP A 35 10.67 6.26 2.50
N MET A 36 11.38 6.97 1.64
CA MET A 36 11.46 6.71 0.20
C MET A 36 11.83 5.27 -0.15
N ASP A 37 12.85 4.72 0.52
CA ASP A 37 13.36 3.38 0.28
C ASP A 37 12.35 2.29 0.67
N LYS A 38 11.64 2.49 1.78
CA LYS A 38 10.60 1.55 2.24
C LYS A 38 9.36 1.59 1.36
N VAL A 39 8.93 2.80 1.00
CA VAL A 39 7.79 2.97 0.09
C VAL A 39 8.10 2.42 -1.30
N LEU A 40 9.31 2.65 -1.81
CA LEU A 40 9.75 2.06 -3.08
C LEU A 40 9.71 0.53 -3.01
N ALA A 41 10.21 -0.06 -1.93
CA ALA A 41 10.15 -1.51 -1.71
C ALA A 41 8.70 -2.02 -1.68
N SER A 42 7.80 -1.29 -1.02
CA SER A 42 6.36 -1.63 -0.99
C SER A 42 5.76 -1.69 -2.38
N PHE A 43 6.01 -0.68 -3.21
CA PHE A 43 5.49 -0.65 -4.59
C PHE A 43 6.15 -1.69 -5.51
N VAL A 44 7.45 -1.96 -5.35
CA VAL A 44 8.14 -3.02 -6.11
C VAL A 44 7.52 -4.38 -5.80
N ILE A 45 7.25 -4.66 -4.52
CA ILE A 45 6.58 -5.91 -4.11
C ILE A 45 5.15 -5.95 -4.63
N ALA A 46 4.39 -4.87 -4.50
CA ALA A 46 3.00 -4.78 -4.93
C ALA A 46 2.85 -4.99 -6.45
N THR A 47 3.62 -4.26 -7.26
CA THR A 47 3.59 -4.39 -8.72
C THR A 47 4.08 -5.75 -9.19
N GLY A 48 5.12 -6.30 -8.55
CA GLY A 48 5.61 -7.65 -8.81
C GLY A 48 4.57 -8.72 -8.52
N ALA A 49 3.89 -8.65 -7.39
CA ALA A 49 2.81 -9.57 -7.02
C ALA A 49 1.62 -9.47 -7.98
N ALA A 50 1.20 -8.24 -8.33
CA ALA A 50 0.12 -8.01 -9.29
C ALA A 50 0.48 -8.57 -10.69
N ALA A 51 1.71 -8.38 -11.15
CA ALA A 51 2.20 -8.94 -12.40
C ALA A 51 2.25 -10.48 -12.41
N MET A 52 2.35 -11.12 -11.23
CA MET A 52 2.25 -12.56 -11.05
C MET A 52 0.78 -13.06 -10.93
N GLY A 53 -0.20 -12.18 -11.12
CA GLY A 53 -1.63 -12.52 -11.04
C GLY A 53 -2.16 -12.63 -9.61
N MET A 54 -1.51 -12.01 -8.64
CA MET A 54 -2.03 -11.89 -7.28
C MET A 54 -2.94 -10.66 -7.16
N GLU A 55 -3.98 -10.78 -6.39
CA GLU A 55 -4.70 -9.61 -5.88
C GLU A 55 -3.83 -8.89 -4.84
N VAL A 56 -3.74 -7.58 -4.92
CA VAL A 56 -2.88 -6.80 -4.02
C VAL A 56 -3.67 -5.71 -3.31
N VAL A 57 -3.51 -5.64 -1.99
CA VAL A 57 -4.08 -4.61 -1.12
C VAL A 57 -2.96 -3.93 -0.33
N MET A 58 -2.86 -2.62 -0.43
CA MET A 58 -1.94 -1.79 0.33
C MET A 58 -2.71 -0.87 1.27
N PHE A 59 -2.47 -0.97 2.57
CA PHE A 59 -3.09 -0.13 3.60
C PHE A 59 -2.10 0.93 4.08
N PHE A 60 -2.32 2.15 3.67
CA PHE A 60 -1.50 3.30 4.06
C PHE A 60 -2.00 3.89 5.37
N THR A 61 -1.13 3.90 6.37
CA THR A 61 -1.44 4.41 7.70
C THR A 61 -0.28 5.26 8.24
N PHE A 62 -0.53 6.10 9.22
CA PHE A 62 0.45 6.99 9.85
C PHE A 62 1.35 7.69 8.82
N TRP A 63 2.67 7.47 8.88
CA TRP A 63 3.67 8.15 8.04
C TRP A 63 3.60 7.74 6.57
N GLY A 64 2.95 6.62 6.24
CA GLY A 64 2.64 6.23 4.86
C GLY A 64 1.53 7.08 4.24
N THR A 65 0.56 7.58 5.03
CA THR A 65 -0.59 8.35 4.52
C THR A 65 -0.20 9.62 3.73
N PRO A 66 0.76 10.45 4.19
CA PRO A 66 1.18 11.68 3.49
C PRO A 66 1.71 11.45 2.06
N ILE A 67 2.16 10.24 1.74
CA ILE A 67 2.69 9.88 0.41
C ILE A 67 1.60 9.92 -0.67
N LEU A 68 0.37 9.66 -0.27
CA LEU A 68 -0.80 9.69 -1.14
C LEU A 68 -1.41 11.09 -1.31
N ARG A 69 -0.78 12.13 -0.76
CA ARG A 69 -1.23 13.51 -0.98
C ARG A 69 -0.85 13.99 -2.38
N ASP A 70 -1.69 14.83 -2.91
CA ASP A 70 -1.45 15.50 -4.19
C ASP A 70 -0.88 16.90 -3.94
N LYS A 71 0.33 17.15 -4.44
CA LYS A 71 1.00 18.44 -4.30
C LYS A 71 0.24 19.61 -4.94
N GLY A 72 -0.55 19.32 -5.97
CA GLY A 72 -1.37 20.31 -6.68
C GLY A 72 -2.65 20.69 -5.92
N LYS A 73 -3.03 19.91 -4.91
CA LYS A 73 -4.26 20.13 -4.15
C LYS A 73 -3.96 20.83 -2.82
N SER A 74 -4.71 21.88 -2.54
CA SER A 74 -4.64 22.62 -1.28
C SER A 74 -6.04 22.82 -0.74
N VAL A 75 -6.26 22.49 0.54
CA VAL A 75 -7.57 22.58 1.19
C VAL A 75 -7.48 23.53 2.37
N GLY A 76 -8.41 24.49 2.42
CA GLY A 76 -8.58 25.43 3.52
C GLY A 76 -9.36 24.85 4.71
N GLY A 77 -9.48 25.62 5.79
CA GLY A 77 -10.34 25.26 6.93
C GLY A 77 -9.79 24.17 7.83
N LYS A 78 -8.47 23.94 7.84
CA LYS A 78 -7.80 23.05 8.79
C LYS A 78 -7.60 23.76 10.13
N ASP A 79 -7.64 22.96 11.19
CA ASP A 79 -7.23 23.38 12.54
C ASP A 79 -5.71 23.65 12.60
N THR A 80 -5.24 24.12 13.75
CA THR A 80 -3.82 24.48 13.93
C THR A 80 -2.89 23.28 13.75
N MET A 81 -3.27 22.11 14.26
CA MET A 81 -2.48 20.89 14.15
C MET A 81 -2.44 20.37 12.70
N GLY A 82 -3.58 20.35 12.01
CA GLY A 82 -3.66 19.95 10.59
C GLY A 82 -2.89 20.89 9.66
N LYS A 83 -2.79 22.18 9.99
CA LYS A 83 -1.91 23.13 9.26
C LYS A 83 -0.44 22.79 9.48
N MET A 84 -0.06 22.51 10.74
CA MET A 84 1.31 22.15 11.10
C MET A 84 1.74 20.85 10.40
N PHE A 85 0.97 19.76 10.53
CA PHE A 85 1.25 18.50 9.83
C PHE A 85 1.22 18.68 8.32
N GLY A 86 0.28 19.47 7.81
CA GLY A 86 0.19 19.77 6.38
C GLY A 86 1.42 20.47 5.80
N ALA A 87 2.14 21.26 6.62
CA ALA A 87 3.37 21.94 6.22
C ALA A 87 4.63 21.08 6.44
N MET A 88 4.65 20.25 7.49
CA MET A 88 5.84 19.49 7.89
C MET A 88 5.96 18.13 7.16
N LEU A 89 4.83 17.53 6.83
CA LEU A 89 4.81 16.20 6.19
C LEU A 89 4.85 16.29 4.67
N PRO A 90 5.41 15.29 3.99
CA PRO A 90 5.52 15.27 2.54
C PRO A 90 4.17 15.50 1.85
N LYS A 91 4.19 16.19 0.73
CA LYS A 91 3.05 16.33 -0.18
C LYS A 91 3.23 15.42 -1.38
N GLY A 92 3.04 14.12 -1.14
CA GLY A 92 3.14 13.11 -2.18
C GLY A 92 4.54 12.48 -2.32
N THR A 93 4.66 11.63 -3.31
CA THR A 93 5.84 10.80 -3.60
C THR A 93 7.10 11.60 -3.93
N CYS A 94 6.95 12.81 -4.46
CA CYS A 94 8.09 13.67 -4.84
C CYS A 94 8.92 14.15 -3.65
N GLU A 95 8.29 14.33 -2.48
CA GLU A 95 8.90 14.98 -1.31
C GLU A 95 9.44 14.00 -0.27
N VAL A 96 9.28 12.70 -0.49
CA VAL A 96 9.81 11.67 0.42
C VAL A 96 11.33 11.62 0.43
N LYS A 97 11.89 11.26 1.58
CA LYS A 97 13.31 11.23 1.86
C LYS A 97 13.76 9.82 2.22
N LEU A 98 15.03 9.51 2.02
CA LEU A 98 15.62 8.24 2.47
C LEU A 98 15.56 8.10 3.99
N SER A 99 15.35 6.89 4.46
CA SER A 99 15.39 6.53 5.90
C SER A 99 16.79 6.69 6.49
N LYS A 100 17.82 6.36 5.71
CA LYS A 100 19.23 6.43 6.08
C LYS A 100 20.00 7.21 5.03
N MET A 101 21.14 7.79 5.45
CA MET A 101 22.04 8.53 4.57
C MET A 101 21.37 9.71 3.82
N ASN A 102 20.31 10.28 4.38
CA ASN A 102 19.61 11.40 3.75
C ASN A 102 20.49 12.67 3.69
N MET A 103 21.35 12.91 4.70
CA MET A 103 22.35 14.00 4.71
C MET A 103 21.74 15.36 4.29
N GLY A 104 20.64 15.74 4.93
CA GLY A 104 19.93 17.00 4.58
C GLY A 104 19.27 17.00 3.20
N GLY A 105 19.03 15.84 2.60
CA GLY A 105 18.42 15.68 1.27
C GLY A 105 19.40 15.33 0.15
N LEU A 106 20.71 15.51 0.38
CA LEU A 106 21.73 15.18 -0.62
C LEU A 106 21.71 13.71 -1.01
N GLY A 107 21.63 12.80 -0.01
CA GLY A 107 21.55 11.36 -0.25
C GLY A 107 20.30 10.98 -1.04
N THR A 108 19.16 11.60 -0.76
CA THR A 108 17.91 11.39 -1.53
C THR A 108 18.08 11.84 -2.98
N ALA A 109 18.70 13.01 -3.22
CA ALA A 109 18.94 13.51 -4.58
C ALA A 109 19.89 12.58 -5.36
N MET A 110 20.97 12.11 -4.70
CA MET A 110 21.89 11.13 -5.28
C MET A 110 21.20 9.82 -5.64
N MET A 111 20.36 9.29 -4.74
CA MET A 111 19.60 8.06 -4.98
C MET A 111 18.65 8.21 -6.16
N LYS A 112 17.87 9.29 -6.22
CA LYS A 112 16.98 9.58 -7.36
C LYS A 112 17.75 9.68 -8.68
N SER A 113 18.93 10.32 -8.67
CA SER A 113 19.81 10.40 -9.85
C SER A 113 20.33 9.03 -10.28
N LEU A 114 20.71 8.19 -9.31
CA LEU A 114 21.18 6.82 -9.58
C LEU A 114 20.04 5.95 -10.14
N MET A 115 18.84 6.03 -9.57
CA MET A 115 17.65 5.33 -10.08
C MET A 115 17.41 5.70 -11.54
N LYS A 116 17.43 6.99 -11.87
CA LYS A 116 17.27 7.46 -13.26
C LYS A 116 18.36 6.90 -14.18
N LYS A 117 19.63 6.93 -13.74
CA LYS A 117 20.77 6.39 -14.52
C LYS A 117 20.69 4.89 -14.76
N LYS A 118 20.07 4.16 -13.80
CA LYS A 118 19.92 2.70 -13.86
C LYS A 118 18.57 2.24 -14.44
N ASN A 119 17.75 3.18 -14.93
CA ASN A 119 16.40 2.91 -15.43
C ASN A 119 15.49 2.24 -14.40
N VAL A 120 15.66 2.57 -13.12
CA VAL A 120 14.74 2.16 -12.06
C VAL A 120 13.60 3.16 -12.00
N ALA A 121 12.37 2.68 -12.01
CA ALA A 121 11.17 3.51 -11.99
C ALA A 121 11.13 4.38 -10.73
N SER A 122 10.65 5.62 -10.88
CA SER A 122 10.41 6.52 -9.75
C SER A 122 9.18 6.09 -8.94
N LEU A 123 8.99 6.66 -7.74
CA LEU A 123 7.79 6.37 -6.94
C LEU A 123 6.50 6.79 -7.65
N GLU A 124 6.54 7.90 -8.40
CA GLU A 124 5.43 8.36 -9.22
C GLU A 124 5.05 7.31 -10.26
N GLN A 125 6.04 6.83 -11.02
CA GLN A 125 5.85 5.79 -12.04
C GLN A 125 5.36 4.48 -11.42
N MET A 126 5.89 4.09 -10.24
CA MET A 126 5.43 2.90 -9.52
C MET A 126 3.97 3.02 -9.07
N LEU A 127 3.56 4.21 -8.64
CA LEU A 127 2.17 4.49 -8.25
C LEU A 127 1.23 4.39 -9.46
N GLU A 128 1.60 4.97 -10.60
CA GLU A 128 0.86 4.86 -11.86
C GLU A 128 0.75 3.40 -12.32
N MET A 129 1.85 2.65 -12.33
CA MET A 129 1.86 1.22 -12.66
C MET A 129 0.97 0.41 -11.71
N SER A 130 0.94 0.76 -10.42
CA SER A 130 0.09 0.08 -9.44
C SER A 130 -1.39 0.30 -9.74
N ASP A 131 -1.78 1.50 -10.20
CA ASP A 131 -3.15 1.79 -10.61
C ASP A 131 -3.55 0.99 -11.86
N GLU A 132 -2.68 0.98 -12.87
CA GLU A 132 -2.88 0.21 -14.10
C GLU A 132 -2.99 -1.30 -13.85
N LEU A 133 -2.23 -1.83 -12.88
CA LEU A 133 -2.26 -3.23 -12.48
C LEU A 133 -3.41 -3.58 -11.52
N GLY A 134 -4.26 -2.61 -11.18
CA GLY A 134 -5.43 -2.83 -10.32
C GLY A 134 -5.10 -3.06 -8.84
N VAL A 135 -3.93 -2.63 -8.38
CA VAL A 135 -3.58 -2.66 -6.94
C VAL A 135 -4.56 -1.80 -6.17
N ARG A 136 -5.17 -2.36 -5.13
CA ARG A 136 -6.10 -1.62 -4.27
C ARG A 136 -5.34 -0.87 -3.18
N ILE A 137 -5.62 0.41 -3.04
CA ILE A 137 -5.07 1.26 -1.97
C ILE A 137 -6.16 1.60 -0.96
N PHE A 138 -5.90 1.28 0.30
CA PHE A 138 -6.71 1.67 1.43
C PHE A 138 -5.99 2.77 2.22
N VAL A 139 -6.70 3.86 2.48
CA VAL A 139 -6.20 4.99 3.27
C VAL A 139 -6.85 4.94 4.65
N CYS A 140 -6.03 4.93 5.68
CA CYS A 140 -6.48 4.88 7.07
C CYS A 140 -7.16 6.19 7.48
N GLU A 141 -8.49 6.15 7.71
CA GLU A 141 -9.26 7.33 8.12
C GLU A 141 -8.78 7.89 9.46
N MET A 142 -8.48 7.04 10.44
CA MET A 142 -7.94 7.47 11.73
C MET A 142 -6.64 8.27 11.56
N SER A 143 -5.74 7.83 10.68
CA SER A 143 -4.47 8.54 10.44
C SER A 143 -4.70 9.88 9.74
N MET A 144 -5.67 9.95 8.83
CA MET A 144 -6.06 11.20 8.19
C MET A 144 -6.63 12.20 9.20
N ASP A 145 -7.54 11.75 10.04
CA ASP A 145 -8.17 12.58 11.08
C ASP A 145 -7.11 13.08 12.08
N LEU A 146 -6.23 12.20 12.55
CA LEU A 146 -5.16 12.55 13.49
C LEU A 146 -4.20 13.61 12.93
N MET A 147 -3.88 13.53 11.64
CA MET A 147 -2.98 14.45 10.96
C MET A 147 -3.70 15.66 10.31
N GLY A 148 -5.03 15.71 10.39
CA GLY A 148 -5.84 16.77 9.80
C GLY A 148 -5.79 16.80 8.28
N PHE A 149 -5.64 15.64 7.64
CA PHE A 149 -5.73 15.51 6.18
C PHE A 149 -7.17 15.33 5.73
N LYS A 150 -7.51 15.95 4.63
CA LYS A 150 -8.83 15.82 4.01
C LYS A 150 -8.75 14.96 2.76
N ARG A 151 -9.85 14.30 2.42
CA ARG A 151 -9.93 13.40 1.24
C ARG A 151 -9.59 14.14 -0.06
N GLU A 152 -9.94 15.42 -0.14
CA GLU A 152 -9.67 16.28 -1.28
C GLU A 152 -8.18 16.54 -1.53
N GLU A 153 -7.32 16.27 -0.53
CA GLU A 153 -5.86 16.39 -0.67
C GLU A 153 -5.20 15.12 -1.23
N ILE A 154 -5.95 14.02 -1.28
CA ILE A 154 -5.43 12.73 -1.73
C ILE A 154 -5.45 12.68 -3.26
N ILE A 155 -4.51 11.91 -3.81
CA ILE A 155 -4.39 11.68 -5.25
C ILE A 155 -5.67 11.07 -5.83
N ASN A 156 -5.86 11.25 -7.13
CA ASN A 156 -6.84 10.48 -7.87
C ASN A 156 -6.21 9.13 -8.24
N TYR A 157 -6.80 8.07 -7.72
CA TYR A 157 -6.35 6.70 -7.96
C TYR A 157 -7.60 5.82 -8.07
N GLN A 158 -7.70 5.00 -9.12
CA GLN A 158 -8.95 4.32 -9.50
C GLN A 158 -9.45 3.38 -8.39
N ASN A 159 -8.53 2.61 -7.78
CA ASN A 159 -8.86 1.61 -6.77
C ASN A 159 -8.47 2.07 -5.35
N LEU A 160 -8.72 3.37 -5.04
CA LEU A 160 -8.49 3.93 -3.71
C LEU A 160 -9.78 3.99 -2.91
N SER A 161 -9.72 3.58 -1.66
CA SER A 161 -10.81 3.70 -0.71
C SER A 161 -10.31 4.10 0.69
N TYR A 162 -11.21 4.66 1.47
CA TYR A 162 -10.95 5.09 2.84
C TYR A 162 -11.58 4.10 3.80
N CYS A 163 -10.82 3.63 4.77
CA CYS A 163 -11.34 2.64 5.71
C CYS A 163 -10.59 2.64 7.06
N GLY A 164 -11.20 2.00 8.04
CA GLY A 164 -10.55 1.66 9.30
C GLY A 164 -9.77 0.34 9.21
N VAL A 165 -8.98 0.07 10.25
CA VAL A 165 -8.15 -1.15 10.35
C VAL A 165 -8.96 -2.45 10.24
N ALA A 166 -10.21 -2.46 10.68
CA ALA A 166 -11.06 -3.66 10.59
C ALA A 166 -11.24 -4.15 9.15
N LYS A 167 -11.45 -3.22 8.20
CA LYS A 167 -11.56 -3.58 6.77
C LYS A 167 -10.24 -4.13 6.22
N PHE A 168 -9.11 -3.57 6.63
CA PHE A 168 -7.81 -4.12 6.26
C PHE A 168 -7.60 -5.52 6.82
N LEU A 169 -7.96 -5.78 8.08
CA LEU A 169 -7.84 -7.09 8.72
C LEU A 169 -8.72 -8.15 8.03
N GLU A 170 -9.90 -7.79 7.56
CA GLU A 170 -10.74 -8.65 6.74
C GLU A 170 -10.00 -9.11 5.47
N GLU A 171 -9.40 -8.19 4.74
CA GLU A 171 -8.59 -8.50 3.54
C GLU A 171 -7.34 -9.32 3.88
N ALA A 172 -6.66 -8.96 4.97
CA ALA A 172 -5.45 -9.64 5.41
C ALA A 172 -5.74 -11.09 5.85
N ASN A 173 -6.86 -11.33 6.52
CA ASN A 173 -7.24 -12.68 6.96
C ASN A 173 -7.43 -13.66 5.78
N ASP A 174 -7.85 -13.15 4.63
CA ASP A 174 -8.00 -13.92 3.39
C ASP A 174 -6.73 -13.94 2.52
N SER A 175 -5.65 -13.32 2.96
CA SER A 175 -4.44 -13.17 2.16
C SER A 175 -3.39 -14.23 2.44
N ARG A 176 -2.80 -14.79 1.37
CA ARG A 176 -1.69 -15.75 1.46
C ARG A 176 -0.40 -15.10 1.96
N ILE A 177 -0.17 -13.84 1.61
CA ILE A 177 1.01 -13.07 2.02
C ILE A 177 0.57 -11.82 2.75
N GLN A 178 1.16 -11.58 3.92
CA GLN A 178 0.91 -10.40 4.73
C GLN A 178 2.23 -9.74 5.09
N LEU A 179 2.36 -8.43 4.86
CA LEU A 179 3.58 -7.67 5.10
C LEU A 179 3.30 -6.41 5.92
N PHE A 180 4.31 -5.96 6.65
CA PHE A 180 4.33 -4.68 7.35
C PHE A 180 5.64 -3.95 7.03
N ILE A 181 5.57 -2.74 6.42
CA ILE A 181 6.72 -1.97 5.92
C ILE A 181 6.70 -0.53 6.43
#